data_6bfe715d7a549ad5276c82827e3a03d6
#
_entry.id   6bfe715d7a549ad5276c82827e3a03d6
#
_cell.length_a   1.000
_cell.length_b   1.000
_cell.length_c   1.000
_cell.angle_alpha   90.00
_cell.angle_beta   90.00
_cell.angle_gamma   90.00
#
_symmetry.space_group_name_H-M   'P 1'
#
loop_
_entity.id
_entity.type
_entity.pdbx_description
1 polymer ?
#
loop_
_entity_poly.entity_id
_entity_poly.type
_entity_poly.pdbx_seq_one_letter_code
_entity_poly.pdbx_strand_id
1 'polypeptide(L)'
;TSVLPFKGKLLVRGVNHDGSHKKYRINYKPDLFIPTKNQSKYKTLDGRNVDKVKFESIYEARKWIDEYKDVTNFEYFGNTRYQYPFIADEFSGKIDWDIKQIKLLSIDIECESENGFPDVEKANEALICITVKDHTSKRIIVFGMENFVNDRDDVQYIKCKSEIDLIHQFTKFWTEYEPNIITGWNVKFFDIPYLFNRFKYIMGEEYLNQFSPWGTVTNSTSLSLGYNRTQNYYDIL
;
A
#
# COMPACT_ATOMS: atom_id res chain seq x y z
N THR A 1 -11.54 -5.04 2.27
CA THR A 1 -11.55 -3.67 1.69
C THR A 1 -10.40 -2.88 2.26
N SER A 2 -9.65 -2.20 1.38
CA SER A 2 -8.59 -1.24 1.71
C SER A 2 -9.07 0.16 1.36
N VAL A 3 -8.80 1.13 2.22
CA VAL A 3 -9.17 2.53 2.01
C VAL A 3 -7.96 3.40 2.29
N LEU A 4 -7.49 4.13 1.28
CA LEU A 4 -6.31 4.98 1.36
C LEU A 4 -6.65 6.43 1.02
N PRO A 5 -6.20 7.41 1.82
CA PRO A 5 -6.36 8.82 1.47
C PRO A 5 -5.33 9.22 0.41
N PHE A 6 -5.79 9.85 -0.68
CA PHE A 6 -4.92 10.32 -1.75
C PHE A 6 -5.47 11.58 -2.42
N LYS A 7 -4.70 12.66 -2.43
CA LYS A 7 -5.04 13.94 -3.08
C LYS A 7 -6.48 14.43 -2.78
N GLY A 8 -6.86 14.41 -1.49
CA GLY A 8 -8.17 14.88 -1.05
C GLY A 8 -9.34 13.93 -1.33
N LYS A 9 -9.10 12.75 -1.84
CA LYS A 9 -10.08 11.68 -2.07
C LYS A 9 -9.72 10.43 -1.28
N LEU A 10 -10.64 9.48 -1.21
CA LEU A 10 -10.36 8.13 -0.73
C LEU A 10 -10.31 7.17 -1.92
N LEU A 11 -9.25 6.37 -1.96
CA LEU A 11 -9.09 5.24 -2.87
C LEU A 11 -9.61 3.99 -2.17
N VAL A 12 -10.61 3.36 -2.73
CA VAL A 12 -11.24 2.17 -2.14
C VAL A 12 -10.98 0.97 -3.04
N ARG A 13 -10.36 -0.06 -2.46
CA ARG A 13 -10.14 -1.36 -3.11
C ARG A 13 -10.75 -2.45 -2.24
N GLY A 14 -11.51 -3.33 -2.82
CA GLY A 14 -12.14 -4.44 -2.12
C GLY A 14 -12.29 -5.66 -3.02
N VAL A 15 -12.74 -6.74 -2.40
CA VAL A 15 -13.10 -7.97 -3.08
C VAL A 15 -14.60 -8.20 -2.86
N ASN A 16 -15.32 -8.49 -3.91
CA ASN A 16 -16.73 -8.86 -3.86
C ASN A 16 -16.90 -10.32 -3.40
N HIS A 17 -18.11 -10.73 -3.04
CA HIS A 17 -18.39 -12.11 -2.62
C HIS A 17 -18.07 -13.16 -3.69
N ASP A 18 -18.09 -12.79 -4.97
CA ASP A 18 -17.73 -13.65 -6.11
C ASP A 18 -16.20 -13.71 -6.35
N GLY A 19 -15.39 -13.04 -5.53
CA GLY A 19 -13.94 -12.96 -5.66
C GLY A 19 -13.44 -11.89 -6.64
N SER A 20 -14.32 -11.18 -7.35
CA SER A 20 -13.93 -10.11 -8.26
C SER A 20 -13.40 -8.89 -7.51
N HIS A 21 -12.40 -8.23 -8.09
CA HIS A 21 -11.82 -7.03 -7.52
C HIS A 21 -12.65 -5.80 -7.87
N LYS A 22 -12.87 -4.96 -6.86
CA LYS A 22 -13.57 -3.68 -6.97
C LYS A 22 -12.61 -2.56 -6.57
N LYS A 23 -12.49 -1.54 -7.42
CA LYS A 23 -11.72 -0.32 -7.08
C LYS A 23 -12.48 0.92 -7.56
N TYR A 24 -12.54 1.95 -6.70
CA TYR A 24 -13.15 3.24 -7.03
C TYR A 24 -12.58 4.37 -6.20
N ARG A 25 -12.72 5.59 -6.69
CA ARG A 25 -12.33 6.82 -6.00
C ARG A 25 -13.59 7.50 -5.50
N ILE A 26 -13.58 7.97 -4.25
CA ILE A 26 -14.71 8.67 -3.65
C ILE A 26 -14.28 10.03 -3.11
N ASN A 27 -15.12 11.03 -3.36
CA ASN A 27 -15.03 12.32 -2.70
C ASN A 27 -15.85 12.23 -1.41
N TYR A 28 -15.20 11.82 -0.33
CA TYR A 28 -15.85 11.67 0.96
C TYR A 28 -16.18 13.03 1.58
N LYS A 29 -17.38 13.14 2.13
CA LYS A 29 -17.91 14.31 2.80
C LYS A 29 -17.86 14.07 4.32
N PRO A 30 -16.80 14.51 5.00
CA PRO A 30 -16.64 14.23 6.42
C PRO A 30 -17.53 15.10 7.29
N ASP A 31 -17.89 14.54 8.45
CA ASP A 31 -18.48 15.26 9.54
C ASP A 31 -17.45 15.51 10.66
N LEU A 32 -17.42 16.72 11.21
CA LEU A 32 -16.73 17.04 12.46
C LEU A 32 -17.74 17.61 13.46
N PHE A 33 -17.30 17.80 14.70
CA PHE A 33 -18.18 18.29 15.75
C PHE A 33 -17.49 19.42 16.52
N ILE A 34 -18.25 20.41 16.94
CA ILE A 34 -17.79 21.55 17.73
C ILE A 34 -18.58 21.63 19.03
N PRO A 35 -17.99 22.15 20.14
CA PRO A 35 -18.73 22.38 21.38
C PRO A 35 -19.91 23.30 21.16
N THR A 36 -21.04 23.00 21.81
CA THR A 36 -22.23 23.84 21.81
C THR A 36 -22.82 23.99 23.23
N LYS A 37 -23.40 25.16 23.51
CA LYS A 37 -24.14 25.38 24.75
C LYS A 37 -25.57 24.84 24.66
N ASN A 38 -26.05 24.59 23.46
CA ASN A 38 -27.40 24.12 23.21
C ASN A 38 -27.50 22.60 23.54
N GLN A 39 -28.71 22.15 23.82
CA GLN A 39 -28.98 20.72 23.93
C GLN A 39 -28.79 20.08 22.53
N SER A 40 -27.97 19.04 22.45
CA SER A 40 -27.69 18.34 21.21
C SER A 40 -27.86 16.82 21.40
N LYS A 41 -28.21 16.14 20.31
CA LYS A 41 -28.23 14.68 20.28
C LYS A 41 -26.83 14.07 20.25
N TYR A 42 -25.82 14.87 19.92
CA TYR A 42 -24.42 14.44 19.87
C TYR A 42 -23.70 14.89 21.14
N LYS A 43 -22.89 13.98 21.67
CA LYS A 43 -22.10 14.25 22.87
C LYS A 43 -20.68 13.74 22.69
N THR A 44 -19.74 14.40 23.33
CA THR A 44 -18.37 13.89 23.51
C THR A 44 -18.38 12.70 24.49
N LEU A 45 -17.28 11.99 24.59
CA LEU A 45 -17.13 10.88 25.52
C LEU A 45 -17.24 11.30 26.99
N ASP A 46 -16.91 12.56 27.32
CA ASP A 46 -17.06 13.19 28.62
C ASP A 46 -18.44 13.84 28.84
N GLY A 47 -19.38 13.68 27.90
CA GLY A 47 -20.79 14.08 28.04
C GLY A 47 -21.11 15.51 27.63
N ARG A 48 -20.15 16.34 27.14
CA ARG A 48 -20.40 17.69 26.63
C ARG A 48 -21.22 17.65 25.35
N ASN A 49 -22.13 18.61 25.17
CA ASN A 49 -22.91 18.74 23.95
C ASN A 49 -22.02 19.26 22.81
N VAL A 50 -22.20 18.68 21.63
CA VAL A 50 -21.51 19.10 20.39
C VAL A 50 -22.50 19.18 19.24
N ASP A 51 -22.27 20.13 18.33
CA ASP A 51 -23.01 20.27 17.08
C ASP A 51 -22.19 19.75 15.91
N LYS A 52 -22.89 19.14 14.97
CA LYS A 52 -22.30 18.57 13.77
C LYS A 52 -22.01 19.63 12.72
N VAL A 53 -20.78 19.65 12.22
CA VAL A 53 -20.34 20.47 11.09
C VAL A 53 -20.09 19.54 9.90
N LYS A 54 -20.76 19.79 8.78
CA LYS A 54 -20.65 19.01 7.55
C LYS A 54 -19.74 19.72 6.55
N PHE A 55 -18.95 18.94 5.82
CA PHE A 55 -18.08 19.44 4.78
C PHE A 55 -18.37 18.73 3.46
N GLU A 56 -18.23 19.44 2.35
CA GLU A 56 -18.43 18.89 1.02
C GLU A 56 -17.22 18.06 0.52
N SER A 57 -16.08 18.17 1.19
CA SER A 57 -14.87 17.41 0.87
C SER A 57 -13.90 17.34 2.05
N ILE A 58 -12.97 16.34 1.96
CA ILE A 58 -11.81 16.25 2.87
C ILE A 58 -10.96 17.52 2.82
N TYR A 59 -10.81 18.12 1.64
CA TYR A 59 -10.03 19.34 1.46
C TYR A 59 -10.64 20.51 2.25
N GLU A 60 -11.95 20.70 2.15
CA GLU A 60 -12.66 21.74 2.88
C GLU A 60 -12.55 21.55 4.39
N ALA A 61 -12.74 20.33 4.90
CA ALA A 61 -12.59 20.02 6.31
C ALA A 61 -11.17 20.32 6.83
N ARG A 62 -10.14 19.96 6.08
CA ARG A 62 -8.74 20.26 6.43
C ARG A 62 -8.47 21.76 6.42
N LYS A 63 -8.92 22.46 5.38
CA LYS A 63 -8.77 23.90 5.27
C LYS A 63 -9.42 24.60 6.45
N TRP A 64 -10.63 24.20 6.82
CA TRP A 64 -11.35 24.74 7.97
C TRP A 64 -10.58 24.50 9.28
N ILE A 65 -10.04 23.30 9.52
CA ILE A 65 -9.19 23.03 10.69
C ILE A 65 -7.97 23.96 10.70
N ASP A 66 -7.30 24.11 9.58
CA ASP A 66 -6.09 24.94 9.47
C ASP A 66 -6.39 26.43 9.70
N GLU A 67 -7.54 26.93 9.26
CA GLU A 67 -7.97 28.32 9.47
C GLU A 67 -8.24 28.64 10.95
N TYR A 68 -8.71 27.65 11.72
CA TYR A 68 -9.11 27.86 13.11
C TYR A 68 -8.13 27.31 14.16
N LYS A 69 -7.10 26.56 13.76
CA LYS A 69 -6.18 25.90 14.69
C LYS A 69 -5.48 26.84 15.69
N ASP A 70 -5.26 28.10 15.29
CA ASP A 70 -4.58 29.11 16.10
C ASP A 70 -5.57 30.02 16.88
N VAL A 71 -6.88 29.76 16.77
CA VAL A 71 -7.90 30.49 17.51
C VAL A 71 -7.96 29.99 18.96
N THR A 72 -7.83 30.90 19.92
CA THR A 72 -7.88 30.59 21.35
C THR A 72 -9.20 29.87 21.71
N ASN A 73 -9.11 28.76 22.44
CA ASN A 73 -10.24 27.90 22.85
C ASN A 73 -11.01 27.27 21.68
N PHE A 74 -10.43 27.19 20.49
CA PHE A 74 -11.04 26.42 19.43
C PHE A 74 -10.86 24.93 19.70
N GLU A 75 -11.97 24.22 19.79
CA GLU A 75 -12.01 22.76 19.92
C GLU A 75 -12.86 22.17 18.82
N TYR A 76 -12.42 21.06 18.27
CA TYR A 76 -13.23 20.20 17.41
C TYR A 76 -13.04 18.74 17.76
N PHE A 77 -14.03 17.93 17.45
CA PHE A 77 -14.04 16.48 17.68
C PHE A 77 -14.35 15.75 16.39
N GLY A 78 -13.90 14.53 16.31
CA GLY A 78 -14.05 13.67 15.14
C GLY A 78 -12.71 13.08 14.71
N ASN A 79 -12.76 12.11 13.81
CA ASN A 79 -11.55 11.45 13.33
C ASN A 79 -11.11 12.06 12.01
N THR A 80 -9.96 12.74 12.01
CA THR A 80 -9.38 13.37 10.82
C THR A 80 -8.61 12.41 9.91
N ARG A 81 -8.45 11.15 10.33
CA ARG A 81 -8.06 10.06 9.45
C ARG A 81 -9.31 9.54 8.74
N TYR A 82 -9.75 10.27 7.73
CA TYR A 82 -11.05 10.13 7.09
C TYR A 82 -11.36 8.77 6.50
N GLN A 83 -10.36 7.92 6.29
CA GLN A 83 -10.58 6.51 5.92
C GLN A 83 -11.37 5.73 6.96
N TYR A 84 -11.19 6.03 8.26
CA TYR A 84 -11.91 5.31 9.32
C TYR A 84 -13.38 5.71 9.46
N PRO A 85 -13.75 7.02 9.50
CA PRO A 85 -15.15 7.40 9.41
C PRO A 85 -15.84 6.85 8.17
N PHE A 86 -15.20 6.95 7.01
CA PHE A 86 -15.75 6.36 5.79
C PHE A 86 -16.04 4.86 5.92
N ILE A 87 -15.10 4.09 6.49
CA ILE A 87 -15.31 2.65 6.70
C ILE A 87 -16.47 2.40 7.67
N ALA A 88 -16.57 3.19 8.75
CA ALA A 88 -17.65 3.06 9.73
C ALA A 88 -19.02 3.43 9.15
N ASP A 89 -19.09 4.42 8.27
CA ASP A 89 -20.33 4.87 7.62
C ASP A 89 -20.79 3.90 6.54
N GLU A 90 -19.88 3.43 5.69
CA GLU A 90 -20.19 2.59 4.52
C GLU A 90 -20.40 1.11 4.88
N PHE A 91 -19.68 0.62 5.88
CA PHE A 91 -19.69 -0.79 6.29
C PHE A 91 -20.20 -0.94 7.72
N SER A 92 -21.38 -0.36 8.01
CA SER A 92 -22.04 -0.48 9.31
C SER A 92 -22.56 -1.90 9.52
N GLY A 93 -22.30 -2.49 10.70
CA GLY A 93 -22.76 -3.81 11.06
C GLY A 93 -21.68 -4.90 10.98
N LYS A 94 -22.11 -6.17 10.89
CA LYS A 94 -21.21 -7.30 10.82
C LYS A 94 -20.59 -7.40 9.42
N ILE A 95 -19.27 -7.35 9.34
CA ILE A 95 -18.52 -7.56 8.11
C ILE A 95 -18.19 -9.05 8.00
N ASP A 96 -18.73 -9.72 6.98
CA ASP A 96 -18.29 -11.05 6.60
C ASP A 96 -16.99 -10.91 5.79
N TRP A 97 -15.94 -11.61 6.24
CA TRP A 97 -14.66 -11.62 5.57
C TRP A 97 -14.12 -13.04 5.46
N ASP A 98 -13.40 -13.31 4.39
CA ASP A 98 -12.71 -14.58 4.17
C ASP A 98 -11.23 -14.30 3.91
N ILE A 99 -10.35 -14.85 4.78
CA ILE A 99 -8.90 -14.73 4.66
C ILE A 99 -8.38 -15.27 3.31
N LYS A 100 -9.08 -16.25 2.72
CA LYS A 100 -8.71 -16.84 1.43
C LYS A 100 -8.82 -15.86 0.26
N GLN A 101 -9.60 -14.78 0.43
CA GLN A 101 -9.72 -13.71 -0.57
C GLN A 101 -8.59 -12.67 -0.46
N ILE A 102 -7.76 -12.76 0.59
CA ILE A 102 -6.62 -11.86 0.78
C ILE A 102 -5.39 -12.49 0.13
N LYS A 103 -4.92 -11.90 -0.95
CA LYS A 103 -3.72 -12.33 -1.66
C LYS A 103 -2.48 -11.81 -0.91
N LEU A 104 -1.94 -12.63 -0.02
CA LEU A 104 -0.72 -12.36 0.73
C LEU A 104 0.45 -13.03 0.01
N LEU A 105 1.39 -12.21 -0.44
CA LEU A 105 2.58 -12.61 -1.19
C LEU A 105 3.83 -12.32 -0.38
N SER A 106 4.65 -13.35 -0.09
CA SER A 106 6.04 -13.13 0.31
C SER A 106 6.89 -12.99 -0.94
N ILE A 107 7.88 -12.09 -0.88
CA ILE A 107 8.88 -11.89 -1.93
C ILE A 107 10.27 -11.90 -1.33
N ASP A 108 11.20 -12.41 -2.09
CA ASP A 108 12.63 -12.44 -1.82
C ASP A 108 13.39 -12.35 -3.15
N ILE A 109 14.52 -11.63 -3.18
CA ILE A 109 15.32 -11.44 -4.39
C ILE A 109 16.76 -11.85 -4.17
N GLU A 110 17.41 -12.33 -5.24
CA GLU A 110 18.84 -12.51 -5.31
C GLU A 110 19.41 -11.65 -6.43
N CYS A 111 20.50 -10.96 -6.14
CA CYS A 111 21.22 -10.15 -7.11
C CYS A 111 22.71 -10.46 -7.09
N GLU A 112 23.41 -10.12 -8.16
CA GLU A 112 24.87 -10.21 -8.21
C GLU A 112 25.49 -9.36 -7.10
N SER A 113 26.69 -9.73 -6.69
CA SER A 113 27.37 -9.11 -5.54
C SER A 113 28.89 -9.13 -5.77
N GLU A 114 29.33 -8.52 -6.90
CA GLU A 114 30.77 -8.49 -7.24
C GLU A 114 31.57 -7.59 -6.28
N ASN A 115 30.96 -6.52 -5.76
CA ASN A 115 31.61 -5.49 -4.97
C ASN A 115 31.15 -5.43 -3.50
N GLY A 116 30.65 -6.53 -2.96
CA GLY A 116 30.12 -6.62 -1.60
C GLY A 116 28.60 -6.52 -1.57
N PHE A 117 28.02 -6.08 -0.44
CA PHE A 117 26.56 -6.01 -0.31
C PHE A 117 25.95 -5.01 -1.30
N PRO A 118 24.93 -5.40 -2.06
CA PRO A 118 24.36 -4.55 -3.11
C PRO A 118 23.80 -3.23 -2.60
N ASP A 119 24.12 -2.15 -3.32
CA ASP A 119 23.61 -0.81 -3.01
C ASP A 119 22.17 -0.66 -3.52
N VAL A 120 21.23 -0.54 -2.59
CA VAL A 120 19.80 -0.45 -2.88
C VAL A 120 19.44 0.77 -3.75
N GLU A 121 20.12 1.91 -3.55
CA GLU A 121 19.78 3.12 -4.28
C GLU A 121 20.32 3.11 -5.71
N LYS A 122 21.52 2.59 -5.90
CA LYS A 122 22.13 2.47 -7.23
C LYS A 122 21.53 1.31 -8.02
N ALA A 123 21.22 0.19 -7.35
CA ALA A 123 20.72 -1.05 -7.93
C ALA A 123 21.44 -1.44 -9.24
N ASN A 124 22.80 -1.34 -9.20
CA ASN A 124 23.63 -1.51 -10.41
C ASN A 124 23.97 -2.97 -10.70
N GLU A 125 23.85 -3.87 -9.71
CA GLU A 125 24.06 -5.29 -9.88
C GLU A 125 22.83 -5.97 -10.47
N ALA A 126 23.03 -6.98 -11.32
CA ALA A 126 21.92 -7.65 -11.99
C ALA A 126 21.09 -8.52 -11.04
N LEU A 127 19.79 -8.61 -11.30
CA LEU A 127 18.93 -9.58 -10.62
C LEU A 127 19.22 -10.99 -11.14
N ILE A 128 19.47 -11.91 -10.23
CA ILE A 128 19.69 -13.34 -10.52
C ILE A 128 18.36 -14.08 -10.50
N CYS A 129 17.57 -13.88 -9.45
CA CYS A 129 16.23 -14.44 -9.37
C CYS A 129 15.30 -13.60 -8.49
N ILE A 130 13.99 -13.83 -8.70
CA ILE A 130 12.92 -13.33 -7.86
C ILE A 130 12.09 -14.53 -7.42
N THR A 131 11.93 -14.69 -6.11
CA THR A 131 11.11 -15.75 -5.53
C THR A 131 9.88 -15.16 -4.88
N VAL A 132 8.71 -15.70 -5.18
CA VAL A 132 7.46 -15.32 -4.54
C VAL A 132 6.75 -16.55 -3.97
N LYS A 133 6.10 -16.37 -2.82
CA LYS A 133 5.26 -17.40 -2.21
C LYS A 133 3.85 -16.86 -1.96
N ASP A 134 2.88 -17.47 -2.59
CA ASP A 134 1.47 -17.24 -2.30
C ASP A 134 1.06 -17.99 -1.03
N HIS A 135 0.66 -17.26 0.00
CA HIS A 135 0.25 -17.83 1.28
C HIS A 135 -1.11 -18.52 1.25
N THR A 136 -1.95 -18.23 0.27
CA THR A 136 -3.27 -18.85 0.10
C THR A 136 -3.13 -20.22 -0.54
N SER A 137 -2.50 -20.32 -1.69
CA SER A 137 -2.28 -21.59 -2.40
C SER A 137 -1.08 -22.38 -1.90
N LYS A 138 -0.19 -21.77 -1.12
CA LYS A 138 1.11 -22.29 -0.66
C LYS A 138 2.13 -22.50 -1.78
N ARG A 139 1.84 -22.12 -3.01
CA ARG A 139 2.74 -22.25 -4.15
C ARG A 139 3.87 -21.24 -4.08
N ILE A 140 5.03 -21.70 -4.51
CA ILE A 140 6.24 -20.88 -4.69
C ILE A 140 6.48 -20.75 -6.19
N ILE A 141 6.76 -19.53 -6.64
CA ILE A 141 7.14 -19.26 -8.04
C ILE A 141 8.51 -18.61 -8.01
N VAL A 142 9.43 -19.13 -8.78
CA VAL A 142 10.80 -18.63 -8.91
C VAL A 142 11.03 -18.20 -10.35
N PHE A 143 11.35 -16.94 -10.54
CA PHE A 143 11.79 -16.39 -11.81
C PHE A 143 13.32 -16.34 -11.79
N GLY A 144 14.01 -17.07 -12.66
CA GLY A 144 15.46 -17.15 -12.66
C GLY A 144 16.03 -17.42 -14.04
N MET A 145 17.31 -17.11 -14.24
CA MET A 145 17.97 -17.22 -15.54
C MET A 145 18.75 -18.54 -15.69
N GLU A 146 19.17 -19.16 -14.59
CA GLU A 146 19.95 -20.37 -14.61
C GLU A 146 19.11 -21.64 -14.79
N ASN A 147 19.74 -22.74 -15.15
CA ASN A 147 19.06 -24.02 -15.18
C ASN A 147 18.84 -24.53 -13.76
N PHE A 148 17.60 -24.85 -13.45
CA PHE A 148 17.23 -25.39 -12.15
C PHE A 148 16.40 -26.65 -12.33
N VAL A 149 16.81 -27.73 -11.65
CA VAL A 149 16.06 -28.97 -11.56
C VAL A 149 15.26 -28.94 -10.26
N ASN A 150 13.96 -29.00 -10.37
CA ASN A 150 13.07 -28.93 -9.23
C ASN A 150 12.33 -30.27 -9.04
N ASP A 151 12.41 -30.82 -7.84
CA ASP A 151 11.75 -32.06 -7.41
C ASP A 151 10.55 -31.84 -6.49
N ARG A 152 10.17 -30.56 -6.27
CA ARG A 152 9.06 -30.15 -5.39
C ARG A 152 7.83 -29.77 -6.20
N ASP A 153 6.69 -30.37 -5.86
CA ASP A 153 5.41 -30.13 -6.53
C ASP A 153 4.81 -28.74 -6.22
N ASP A 154 5.22 -28.11 -5.10
CA ASP A 154 4.75 -26.79 -4.69
C ASP A 154 5.58 -25.63 -5.27
N VAL A 155 6.66 -25.91 -6.01
CA VAL A 155 7.56 -24.94 -6.62
C VAL A 155 7.40 -24.95 -8.14
N GLN A 156 7.11 -23.80 -8.70
CA GLN A 156 7.14 -23.54 -10.13
C GLN A 156 8.35 -22.71 -10.48
N TYR A 157 9.26 -23.24 -11.30
CA TYR A 157 10.39 -22.47 -11.83
C TYR A 157 10.06 -21.95 -13.23
N ILE A 158 10.22 -20.64 -13.41
CA ILE A 158 10.06 -19.93 -14.70
C ILE A 158 11.44 -19.53 -15.16
N LYS A 159 11.97 -20.26 -16.17
CA LYS A 159 13.25 -19.92 -16.76
C LYS A 159 13.13 -18.70 -17.66
N CYS A 160 13.89 -17.66 -17.33
CA CYS A 160 14.00 -16.43 -18.09
C CYS A 160 15.25 -16.43 -18.97
N LYS A 161 15.18 -15.81 -20.14
CA LYS A 161 16.27 -15.79 -21.12
C LYS A 161 17.32 -14.72 -20.82
N SER A 162 16.93 -13.69 -20.08
CA SER A 162 17.74 -12.53 -19.70
C SER A 162 17.10 -11.84 -18.51
N GLU A 163 17.80 -10.87 -17.89
CA GLU A 163 17.23 -10.04 -16.81
C GLU A 163 16.01 -9.25 -17.30
N ILE A 164 16.00 -8.74 -18.52
CA ILE A 164 14.84 -8.06 -19.11
C ILE A 164 13.63 -9.01 -19.21
N ASP A 165 13.86 -10.26 -19.62
CA ASP A 165 12.79 -11.26 -19.65
C ASP A 165 12.31 -11.61 -18.23
N LEU A 166 13.21 -11.70 -17.26
CA LEU A 166 12.87 -11.90 -15.85
C LEU A 166 11.96 -10.77 -15.35
N ILE A 167 12.33 -9.52 -15.62
CA ILE A 167 11.53 -8.35 -15.27
C ILE A 167 10.13 -8.42 -15.89
N HIS A 168 10.04 -8.77 -17.17
CA HIS A 168 8.76 -8.87 -17.87
C HIS A 168 7.88 -10.01 -17.35
N GLN A 169 8.45 -11.19 -17.12
CA GLN A 169 7.72 -12.35 -16.58
C GLN A 169 7.20 -12.06 -15.16
N PHE A 170 8.04 -11.46 -14.32
CA PHE A 170 7.64 -11.06 -12.98
C PHE A 170 6.55 -9.96 -13.01
N THR A 171 6.70 -8.93 -13.85
CA THR A 171 5.69 -7.87 -13.98
C THR A 171 4.35 -8.42 -14.46
N LYS A 172 4.38 -9.33 -15.43
CA LYS A 172 3.17 -10.01 -15.89
C LYS A 172 2.49 -10.77 -14.74
N PHE A 173 3.25 -11.58 -14.01
CA PHE A 173 2.74 -12.27 -12.83
C PHE A 173 2.13 -11.31 -11.82
N TRP A 174 2.82 -10.21 -11.48
CA TRP A 174 2.36 -9.25 -10.51
C TRP A 174 1.04 -8.58 -10.91
N THR A 175 0.92 -8.16 -12.17
CA THR A 175 -0.28 -7.50 -12.69
C THR A 175 -1.48 -8.43 -12.78
N GLU A 176 -1.26 -9.72 -13.08
CA GLU A 176 -2.30 -10.74 -13.12
C GLU A 176 -2.70 -11.21 -11.70
N TYR A 177 -1.72 -11.34 -10.82
CA TYR A 177 -1.97 -11.77 -9.44
C TYR A 177 -2.60 -10.66 -8.59
N GLU A 178 -2.20 -9.42 -8.75
CA GLU A 178 -2.66 -8.25 -7.97
C GLU A 178 -2.59 -8.48 -6.45
N PRO A 179 -1.42 -8.54 -5.82
CA PRO A 179 -1.30 -8.80 -4.39
C PRO A 179 -2.02 -7.74 -3.55
N ASN A 180 -2.62 -8.16 -2.43
CA ASN A 180 -3.22 -7.26 -1.45
C ASN A 180 -2.22 -6.86 -0.36
N ILE A 181 -1.36 -7.79 0.01
CA ILE A 181 -0.32 -7.62 1.03
C ILE A 181 0.97 -8.24 0.52
N ILE A 182 2.05 -7.50 0.64
CA ILE A 182 3.41 -7.95 0.32
C ILE A 182 4.17 -8.03 1.63
N THR A 183 4.91 -9.10 1.83
CA THR A 183 5.73 -9.34 3.02
C THR A 183 7.03 -10.05 2.66
N GLY A 184 7.98 -10.07 3.58
CA GLY A 184 9.29 -10.70 3.47
C GLY A 184 10.21 -10.19 4.56
N TRP A 185 11.41 -10.76 4.65
CA TRP A 185 12.42 -10.25 5.55
C TRP A 185 12.97 -8.94 4.98
N ASN A 186 12.86 -7.85 5.74
CA ASN A 186 13.32 -6.51 5.33
C ASN A 186 12.79 -6.00 3.98
N VAL A 187 11.74 -6.60 3.45
CA VAL A 187 11.18 -6.36 2.11
C VAL A 187 10.89 -4.88 1.82
N LYS A 188 10.51 -4.13 2.85
CA LYS A 188 10.20 -2.70 2.73
C LYS A 188 11.43 -1.85 2.41
N PHE A 189 12.61 -2.23 2.93
CA PHE A 189 13.82 -1.40 2.86
C PHE A 189 14.95 -2.01 2.02
N PHE A 190 14.78 -3.27 1.57
CA PHE A 190 15.75 -3.92 0.70
C PHE A 190 15.09 -4.44 -0.58
N ASP A 191 14.30 -5.51 -0.54
CA ASP A 191 13.83 -6.20 -1.74
C ASP A 191 13.02 -5.30 -2.67
N ILE A 192 11.97 -4.66 -2.19
CA ILE A 192 11.14 -3.78 -3.02
C ILE A 192 11.91 -2.55 -3.50
N PRO A 193 12.66 -1.81 -2.66
CA PRO A 193 13.47 -0.70 -3.15
C PRO A 193 14.53 -1.12 -4.17
N TYR A 194 15.26 -2.22 -3.94
CA TYR A 194 16.25 -2.71 -4.90
C TYR A 194 15.59 -3.08 -6.22
N LEU A 195 14.55 -3.90 -6.18
CA LEU A 195 13.79 -4.34 -7.35
C LEU A 195 13.28 -3.16 -8.17
N PHE A 196 12.65 -2.18 -7.51
CA PHE A 196 12.07 -1.02 -8.21
C PHE A 196 13.14 -0.07 -8.74
N ASN A 197 14.21 0.16 -8.02
CA ASN A 197 15.35 0.95 -8.52
C ASN A 197 16.00 0.25 -9.72
N ARG A 198 16.14 -1.08 -9.70
CA ARG A 198 16.65 -1.85 -10.83
C ARG A 198 15.72 -1.80 -12.04
N PHE A 199 14.41 -1.93 -11.82
CA PHE A 199 13.42 -1.80 -12.90
C PHE A 199 13.43 -0.38 -13.48
N LYS A 200 13.50 0.64 -12.64
CA LYS A 200 13.64 2.02 -13.07
C LYS A 200 14.90 2.24 -13.90
N TYR A 201 16.02 1.66 -13.49
CA TYR A 201 17.29 1.77 -14.19
C TYR A 201 17.24 1.14 -15.59
N ILE A 202 16.61 -0.01 -15.75
CA ILE A 202 16.56 -0.77 -17.01
C ILE A 202 15.40 -0.31 -17.90
N MET A 203 14.22 -0.09 -17.33
CA MET A 203 12.95 0.07 -18.04
C MET A 203 12.42 1.52 -18.02
N GLY A 204 12.99 2.38 -17.18
CA GLY A 204 12.51 3.74 -16.96
C GLY A 204 11.49 3.84 -15.81
N GLU A 205 11.33 5.07 -15.30
CA GLU A 205 10.53 5.33 -14.08
C GLU A 205 9.05 5.01 -14.25
N GLU A 206 8.47 5.32 -15.39
CA GLU A 206 7.05 5.09 -15.66
C GLU A 206 6.66 3.61 -15.64
N TYR A 207 7.64 2.72 -15.86
CA TYR A 207 7.43 1.28 -15.81
C TYR A 207 6.90 0.82 -14.45
N LEU A 208 7.30 1.47 -13.36
CA LEU A 208 6.88 1.13 -12.00
C LEU A 208 5.37 1.31 -11.76
N ASN A 209 4.70 2.16 -12.54
CA ASN A 209 3.28 2.41 -12.37
C ASN A 209 2.40 1.15 -12.54
N GLN A 210 2.91 0.14 -13.26
CA GLN A 210 2.23 -1.14 -13.47
C GLN A 210 2.09 -1.96 -12.17
N PHE A 211 2.96 -1.71 -11.18
CA PHE A 211 2.94 -2.41 -9.90
C PHE A 211 1.85 -1.91 -8.94
N SER A 212 1.23 -0.80 -9.28
CA SER A 212 0.14 -0.21 -8.50
C SER A 212 -1.21 -0.40 -9.17
N PRO A 213 -2.23 -0.88 -8.46
CA PRO A 213 -3.60 -0.92 -8.99
C PRO A 213 -4.15 0.47 -9.34
N TRP A 214 -3.54 1.54 -8.83
CA TRP A 214 -3.92 2.92 -9.11
C TRP A 214 -3.01 3.62 -10.12
N GLY A 215 -2.01 2.91 -10.64
CA GLY A 215 -1.00 3.48 -11.55
C GLY A 215 -0.12 4.53 -10.85
N THR A 216 0.13 4.36 -9.56
CA THR A 216 0.90 5.32 -8.78
C THR A 216 1.84 4.58 -7.82
N VAL A 217 3.12 4.74 -8.07
CA VAL A 217 4.22 4.28 -7.20
C VAL A 217 5.04 5.51 -6.85
N THR A 218 5.26 5.75 -5.56
CA THR A 218 6.02 6.92 -5.10
C THR A 218 7.16 6.50 -4.19
N ASN A 219 8.33 7.12 -4.38
CA ASN A 219 9.44 6.96 -3.46
C ASN A 219 9.20 7.84 -2.23
N SER A 220 9.35 7.27 -1.06
CA SER A 220 9.15 7.90 0.25
C SER A 220 10.33 7.62 1.16
N THR A 221 10.51 8.45 2.18
CA THR A 221 11.59 8.31 3.16
C THR A 221 11.03 8.05 4.55
N SER A 222 11.69 7.20 5.32
CA SER A 222 11.37 6.94 6.72
C SER A 222 12.61 7.14 7.57
N LEU A 223 12.45 7.80 8.72
CA LEU A 223 13.49 7.85 9.76
C LEU A 223 13.51 6.52 10.49
N SER A 224 14.66 5.85 10.48
CA SER A 224 14.86 4.65 11.30
C SER A 224 15.03 5.07 12.76
N LEU A 225 14.07 4.66 13.60
CA LEU A 225 14.14 4.88 15.05
C LEU A 225 15.37 4.12 15.62
N GLY A 226 16.36 4.84 16.05
CA GLY A 226 17.56 4.32 16.73
C GLY A 226 18.89 4.51 16.01
N TYR A 227 18.92 4.86 14.72
CA TYR A 227 20.18 5.03 13.97
C TYR A 227 20.34 6.37 13.25
N ASN A 228 19.43 7.33 13.40
CA ASN A 228 19.42 8.61 12.66
C ASN A 228 19.68 8.45 11.13
N ARG A 229 19.26 7.33 10.55
CA ARG A 229 19.39 7.05 9.12
C ARG A 229 18.03 7.19 8.47
N THR A 230 17.96 7.97 7.42
CA THR A 230 16.83 7.95 6.48
C THR A 230 16.96 6.72 5.58
N GLN A 231 15.87 5.98 5.45
CA GLN A 231 15.77 4.86 4.52
C GLN A 231 14.66 5.16 3.51
N ASN A 232 14.98 4.93 2.24
CA ASN A 232 14.03 5.06 1.15
C ASN A 232 13.17 3.79 1.05
N TYR A 233 11.90 3.97 0.73
CA TYR A 233 10.97 2.89 0.44
C TYR A 233 9.95 3.34 -0.61
N TYR A 234 9.22 2.39 -1.19
CA TYR A 234 8.19 2.69 -2.17
C TYR A 234 6.79 2.48 -1.60
N ASP A 235 5.94 3.51 -1.75
CA ASP A 235 4.50 3.41 -1.55
C ASP A 235 3.85 2.96 -2.85
N ILE A 236 3.21 1.81 -2.82
CA ILE A 236 2.46 1.21 -3.92
C ILE A 236 0.99 1.42 -3.61
N LEU A 237 0.37 2.41 -4.25
CA LEU A 237 -1.03 2.77 -4.00
C LEU A 237 -2.00 1.83 -4.69
#